data_c53531d987887455deb11859ebe39c97
#
_entry.id   c53531d987887455deb11859ebe39c97
#
_cell.length_a   1.000
_cell.length_b   1.000
_cell.length_c   1.000
_cell.angle_alpha   90.00
_cell.angle_beta   90.00
_cell.angle_gamma   90.00
#
_symmetry.space_group_name_H-M   'P 1'
#
loop_
_entity.id
_entity.type
_entity.pdbx_description
1 polymer ?
#
loop_
_entity_poly.entity_id
_entity_poly.type
_entity_poly.pdbx_seq_one_letter_code
_entity_poly.pdbx_strand_id
1 'polypeptide(L)'
;SVIKLDPENLHANEIGVAKVKEQLDPIKEVDCMIAVGSGTIHDLTRYNAYERKIPFISVPTAASVDGYVSTVAAMSWYGFKKSMIAESPILVVADSRIITDAPMRLTASGVGDLLGKYTALADWKITNILDGEYICDRICEMEYDALDKLKESLDGLSNRDINAYEELMYGLLLSGLAMQMTGHSRPASGAEHHMAHFWEMAVINDEIDAYHGEKVGVGLIQVSDISVSYTHLRAHETLMNL
;
A
#
# COMPACT_ATOMS: atom_id res chain seq x y z
N SER A 1 -4.47 4.00 27.80
CA SER A 1 -3.21 3.21 27.90
C SER A 1 -2.40 3.39 26.62
N VAL A 2 -1.08 3.32 26.70
CA VAL A 2 -0.17 3.35 25.54
C VAL A 2 0.55 2.02 25.48
N ILE A 3 0.43 1.34 24.33
CA ILE A 3 1.21 0.14 24.01
C ILE A 3 2.36 0.59 23.13
N LYS A 4 3.59 0.37 23.59
CA LYS A 4 4.80 0.61 22.79
C LYS A 4 5.31 -0.72 22.28
N LEU A 5 5.48 -0.82 20.96
CA LEU A 5 6.09 -1.97 20.32
C LEU A 5 7.56 -1.64 20.04
N ASP A 6 8.43 -2.58 20.34
CA ASP A 6 9.83 -2.49 19.96
C ASP A 6 9.94 -2.57 18.44
N PRO A 7 10.54 -1.58 17.76
CA PRO A 7 10.68 -1.57 16.32
C PRO A 7 11.63 -2.65 15.80
N GLU A 8 12.51 -3.18 16.64
CA GLU A 8 13.46 -4.21 16.26
C GLU A 8 12.72 -5.52 15.93
N ASN A 9 12.84 -5.96 14.69
CA ASN A 9 12.16 -7.16 14.18
C ASN A 9 10.63 -7.15 14.34
N LEU A 10 10.01 -5.97 14.23
CA LEU A 10 8.57 -5.84 14.22
C LEU A 10 8.02 -5.93 12.79
N HIS A 11 7.33 -7.01 12.51
CA HIS A 11 6.67 -7.24 11.22
C HIS A 11 5.16 -7.40 11.39
N ALA A 12 4.41 -7.09 10.34
CA ALA A 12 2.98 -7.38 10.26
C ALA A 12 2.79 -8.89 10.00
N ASN A 13 2.90 -9.68 11.06
CA ASN A 13 2.81 -11.15 11.04
C ASN A 13 2.13 -11.67 12.32
N GLU A 14 2.00 -13.00 12.44
CA GLU A 14 1.41 -13.66 13.62
C GLU A 14 2.15 -13.32 14.91
N ILE A 15 3.47 -13.11 14.87
CA ILE A 15 4.26 -12.75 16.04
C ILE A 15 3.96 -11.31 16.46
N GLY A 16 3.91 -10.38 15.50
CA GLY A 16 3.55 -8.99 15.75
C GLY A 16 2.13 -8.86 16.32
N VAL A 17 1.17 -9.62 15.77
CA VAL A 17 -0.19 -9.70 16.29
C VAL A 17 -0.21 -10.19 17.73
N ALA A 18 0.54 -11.25 18.04
CA ALA A 18 0.63 -11.78 19.39
C ALA A 18 1.23 -10.76 20.38
N LYS A 19 2.28 -10.02 20.00
CA LYS A 19 2.87 -8.95 20.82
C LYS A 19 1.87 -7.85 21.19
N VAL A 20 1.01 -7.44 20.23
CA VAL A 20 -0.06 -6.47 20.50
C VAL A 20 -1.11 -7.08 21.43
N LYS A 21 -1.54 -8.30 21.13
CA LYS A 21 -2.58 -9.01 21.90
C LYS A 21 -2.17 -9.19 23.35
N GLU A 22 -0.94 -9.62 23.63
CA GLU A 22 -0.42 -9.82 24.98
C GLU A 22 -0.53 -8.56 25.85
N GLN A 23 -0.25 -7.37 25.28
CA GLN A 23 -0.35 -6.12 25.99
C GLN A 23 -1.79 -5.57 26.06
N LEU A 24 -2.64 -5.98 25.12
CA LEU A 24 -4.02 -5.52 25.03
C LEU A 24 -4.98 -6.36 25.90
N ASP A 25 -4.73 -7.67 26.05
CA ASP A 25 -5.60 -8.60 26.79
C ASP A 25 -5.82 -8.23 28.27
N PRO A 26 -4.84 -7.66 29.01
CA PRO A 26 -5.06 -7.20 30.38
C PRO A 26 -5.99 -5.98 30.51
N ILE A 27 -6.22 -5.23 29.42
CA ILE A 27 -7.05 -4.03 29.41
C ILE A 27 -8.52 -4.44 29.27
N LYS A 28 -9.30 -4.26 30.33
CA LYS A 28 -10.68 -4.78 30.41
C LYS A 28 -11.65 -4.10 29.44
N GLU A 29 -11.50 -2.79 29.25
CA GLU A 29 -12.40 -1.98 28.42
C GLU A 29 -11.58 -1.15 27.45
N VAL A 30 -11.81 -1.34 26.15
CA VAL A 30 -11.18 -0.60 25.08
C VAL A 30 -12.29 -0.15 24.12
N ASP A 31 -12.56 1.15 24.09
CA ASP A 31 -13.59 1.72 23.22
C ASP A 31 -13.07 1.97 21.80
N CYS A 32 -11.77 2.25 21.67
CA CYS A 32 -11.13 2.56 20.40
C CYS A 32 -9.63 2.29 20.49
N MET A 33 -9.03 1.84 19.40
CA MET A 33 -7.58 1.77 19.24
C MET A 33 -7.08 2.97 18.41
N ILE A 34 -5.86 3.41 18.64
CA ILE A 34 -5.22 4.46 17.84
C ILE A 34 -3.89 3.91 17.34
N ALA A 35 -3.76 3.76 16.01
CA ALA A 35 -2.53 3.36 15.36
C ALA A 35 -1.65 4.59 15.12
N VAL A 36 -0.51 4.71 15.80
CA VAL A 36 0.46 5.78 15.58
C VAL A 36 1.75 5.18 15.05
N GLY A 37 2.04 5.38 13.77
CA GLY A 37 3.23 4.79 13.15
C GLY A 37 3.12 4.68 11.62
N SER A 38 3.94 3.81 11.02
CA SER A 38 3.89 3.47 9.59
C SER A 38 3.00 2.24 9.33
N GLY A 39 3.05 1.68 8.12
CA GLY A 39 2.18 0.60 7.66
C GLY A 39 2.09 -0.60 8.61
N THR A 40 3.21 -1.11 9.12
CA THR A 40 3.24 -2.25 10.05
C THR A 40 2.36 -2.02 11.29
N ILE A 41 2.46 -0.84 11.91
CA ILE A 41 1.64 -0.51 13.09
C ILE A 41 0.16 -0.47 12.73
N HIS A 42 -0.17 0.04 11.54
CA HIS A 42 -1.55 0.10 11.07
C HIS A 42 -2.12 -1.28 10.82
N ASP A 43 -1.38 -2.17 10.16
CA ASP A 43 -1.84 -3.54 9.90
C ASP A 43 -2.02 -4.33 11.20
N LEU A 44 -1.08 -4.23 12.13
CA LEU A 44 -1.20 -4.88 13.44
C LEU A 44 -2.39 -4.33 14.24
N THR A 45 -2.60 -3.01 14.23
CA THR A 45 -3.70 -2.38 14.97
C THR A 45 -5.04 -2.72 14.37
N ARG A 46 -5.19 -2.59 13.03
CA ARG A 46 -6.46 -2.87 12.35
C ARG A 46 -6.89 -4.33 12.48
N TYR A 47 -5.93 -5.27 12.39
CA TYR A 47 -6.23 -6.68 12.57
C TYR A 47 -6.69 -6.99 14.00
N ASN A 48 -5.99 -6.48 15.03
CA ASN A 48 -6.39 -6.65 16.42
C ASN A 48 -7.71 -5.93 16.76
N ALA A 49 -7.99 -4.77 16.16
CA ALA A 49 -9.25 -4.06 16.30
C ALA A 49 -10.42 -4.86 15.71
N TYR A 50 -10.22 -5.44 14.52
CA TYR A 50 -11.19 -6.31 13.85
C TYR A 50 -11.51 -7.56 14.70
N GLU A 51 -10.51 -8.27 15.18
CA GLU A 51 -10.68 -9.46 16.03
C GLU A 51 -11.48 -9.15 17.32
N ARG A 52 -11.32 -7.94 17.84
CA ARG A 52 -12.03 -7.47 19.04
C ARG A 52 -13.33 -6.74 18.75
N LYS A 53 -13.65 -6.48 17.48
CA LYS A 53 -14.83 -5.71 17.05
C LYS A 53 -14.87 -4.30 17.67
N ILE A 54 -13.76 -3.64 17.73
CA ILE A 54 -13.62 -2.25 18.20
C ILE A 54 -13.09 -1.36 17.08
N PRO A 55 -13.54 -0.10 17.01
CA PRO A 55 -13.05 0.83 15.99
C PRO A 55 -11.58 1.22 16.23
N PHE A 56 -10.92 1.70 15.18
CA PHE A 56 -9.61 2.31 15.33
C PHE A 56 -9.47 3.62 14.53
N ILE A 57 -8.53 4.44 14.99
CA ILE A 57 -8.13 5.70 14.36
C ILE A 57 -6.72 5.50 13.78
N SER A 58 -6.51 5.95 12.56
CA SER A 58 -5.22 5.92 11.87
C SER A 58 -4.49 7.25 12.06
N VAL A 59 -3.25 7.20 12.55
CA VAL A 59 -2.35 8.36 12.67
C VAL A 59 -1.02 8.01 11.99
N PRO A 60 -0.96 8.14 10.65
CA PRO A 60 0.26 7.87 9.89
C PRO A 60 1.39 8.80 10.28
N THR A 61 2.60 8.27 10.46
CA THR A 61 3.80 9.07 10.74
C THR A 61 4.76 9.12 9.56
N ALA A 62 4.42 8.49 8.44
CA ALA A 62 5.16 8.54 7.19
C ALA A 62 4.20 8.30 6.01
N ALA A 63 4.45 8.93 4.87
CA ALA A 63 3.76 8.65 3.61
C ALA A 63 4.48 7.50 2.90
N SER A 64 4.26 6.25 3.33
CA SER A 64 5.08 5.10 2.92
C SER A 64 4.34 4.00 2.16
N VAL A 65 3.01 3.95 2.27
CA VAL A 65 2.12 2.95 1.62
C VAL A 65 0.71 3.52 1.45
N ASP A 66 -0.10 2.93 0.59
CA ASP A 66 -1.51 3.31 0.40
C ASP A 66 -2.49 2.58 1.37
N GLY A 67 -1.97 1.66 2.17
CA GLY A 67 -2.77 0.81 3.06
C GLY A 67 -3.41 1.48 4.28
N TYR A 68 -3.24 2.77 4.53
CA TYR A 68 -3.71 3.43 5.77
C TYR A 68 -5.22 3.39 5.98
N VAL A 69 -5.99 3.39 4.91
CA VAL A 69 -7.47 3.32 4.93
C VAL A 69 -8.02 1.99 4.45
N SER A 70 -7.19 0.99 4.24
CA SER A 70 -7.59 -0.34 3.74
C SER A 70 -8.55 -1.06 4.69
N THR A 71 -9.39 -1.93 4.14
CA THR A 71 -10.24 -2.89 4.86
C THR A 71 -9.56 -4.22 5.11
N VAL A 72 -8.32 -4.38 4.62
CA VAL A 72 -7.51 -5.58 4.82
C VAL A 72 -6.17 -5.23 5.45
N ALA A 73 -5.59 -6.14 6.20
CA ALA A 73 -4.23 -6.06 6.71
C ALA A 73 -3.31 -6.92 5.82
N ALA A 74 -2.24 -6.31 5.29
CA ALA A 74 -1.27 -6.98 4.43
C ALA A 74 -0.23 -7.71 5.27
N MET A 75 -0.53 -8.96 5.68
CA MET A 75 0.25 -9.71 6.65
C MET A 75 1.18 -10.73 5.98
N SER A 76 2.34 -10.96 6.60
CA SER A 76 3.18 -12.15 6.34
C SER A 76 2.81 -13.25 7.33
N TRP A 77 1.87 -14.11 6.96
CA TRP A 77 1.31 -15.12 7.87
C TRP A 77 1.97 -16.47 7.65
N TYR A 78 2.74 -16.92 8.63
CA TYR A 78 3.60 -18.12 8.52
C TYR A 78 4.48 -18.11 7.27
N GLY A 79 5.07 -16.94 6.97
CA GLY A 79 5.97 -16.74 5.82
C GLY A 79 5.28 -16.54 4.47
N PHE A 80 3.94 -16.65 4.39
CA PHE A 80 3.17 -16.36 3.18
C PHE A 80 2.56 -14.95 3.25
N LYS A 81 2.65 -14.20 2.15
CA LYS A 81 1.94 -12.92 2.04
C LYS A 81 0.45 -13.17 1.90
N LYS A 82 -0.34 -12.60 2.79
CA LYS A 82 -1.81 -12.73 2.83
C LYS A 82 -2.48 -11.40 3.13
N SER A 83 -3.54 -11.11 2.40
CA SER A 83 -4.49 -10.04 2.74
C SER A 83 -5.51 -10.59 3.73
N MET A 84 -5.35 -10.26 5.00
CA MET A 84 -6.25 -10.68 6.06
C MET A 84 -7.42 -9.71 6.16
N ILE A 85 -8.65 -10.25 6.22
CA ILE A 85 -9.84 -9.41 6.45
C ILE A 85 -9.67 -8.66 7.77
N ALA A 86 -9.94 -7.38 7.74
CA ALA A 86 -9.78 -6.48 8.88
C ALA A 86 -10.77 -5.30 8.77
N GLU A 87 -10.54 -4.26 9.58
CA GLU A 87 -11.41 -3.07 9.67
C GLU A 87 -10.71 -1.85 9.06
N SER A 88 -11.45 -0.97 8.38
CA SER A 88 -10.95 0.35 8.01
C SER A 88 -10.99 1.30 9.21
N PRO A 89 -10.11 2.32 9.27
CA PRO A 89 -10.17 3.30 10.34
C PRO A 89 -11.44 4.16 10.22
N ILE A 90 -12.01 4.55 11.38
CA ILE A 90 -13.13 5.50 11.43
C ILE A 90 -12.69 6.95 11.21
N LEU A 91 -11.40 7.23 11.35
CA LEU A 91 -10.79 8.53 11.18
C LEU A 91 -9.31 8.37 10.83
N VAL A 92 -8.80 9.24 9.95
CA VAL A 92 -7.37 9.38 9.67
C VAL A 92 -6.93 10.78 10.10
N VAL A 93 -5.85 10.86 10.86
CA VAL A 93 -5.22 12.12 11.27
C VAL A 93 -3.78 12.11 10.77
N ALA A 94 -3.52 12.75 9.65
CA ALA A 94 -2.21 12.87 9.04
C ALA A 94 -1.63 14.28 9.29
N ASP A 95 -0.61 14.39 10.14
CA ASP A 95 0.10 15.66 10.37
C ASP A 95 1.28 15.74 9.39
N SER A 96 1.20 16.67 8.44
CA SER A 96 2.21 16.85 7.38
C SER A 96 3.59 17.14 7.94
N ARG A 97 3.70 17.82 9.10
CA ARG A 97 4.99 18.11 9.75
C ARG A 97 5.68 16.84 10.23
N ILE A 98 4.91 15.93 10.84
CA ILE A 98 5.43 14.64 11.30
C ILE A 98 5.84 13.78 10.09
N ILE A 99 5.01 13.76 9.06
CA ILE A 99 5.23 12.97 7.85
C ILE A 99 6.47 13.47 7.09
N THR A 100 6.68 14.79 7.01
CA THR A 100 7.85 15.41 6.37
C THR A 100 9.16 15.08 7.09
N ASP A 101 9.12 14.90 8.42
CA ASP A 101 10.29 14.53 9.22
C ASP A 101 10.65 13.03 9.14
N ALA A 102 9.80 12.21 8.54
CA ALA A 102 10.06 10.79 8.37
C ALA A 102 11.34 10.52 7.55
N PRO A 103 12.01 9.38 7.75
CA PRO A 103 13.13 8.98 6.90
C PRO A 103 12.76 8.99 5.42
N MET A 104 13.61 9.60 4.58
CA MET A 104 13.38 9.73 3.13
C MET A 104 13.11 8.38 2.44
N ARG A 105 13.69 7.30 2.93
CA ARG A 105 13.45 5.94 2.42
C ARG A 105 11.99 5.52 2.54
N LEU A 106 11.27 5.96 3.60
CA LEU A 106 9.83 5.71 3.73
C LEU A 106 9.03 6.54 2.73
N THR A 107 9.43 7.77 2.48
CA THR A 107 8.84 8.61 1.44
C THR A 107 9.03 8.01 0.05
N ALA A 108 10.26 7.54 -0.25
CA ALA A 108 10.56 6.85 -1.51
C ALA A 108 9.72 5.56 -1.67
N SER A 109 9.48 4.84 -0.57
CA SER A 109 8.54 3.70 -0.57
C SER A 109 7.13 4.13 -0.97
N GLY A 110 6.59 5.21 -0.38
CA GLY A 110 5.26 5.71 -0.76
C GLY A 110 5.17 6.17 -2.21
N VAL A 111 6.22 6.81 -2.71
CA VAL A 111 6.31 7.18 -4.14
C VAL A 111 6.27 5.93 -5.01
N GLY A 112 7.07 4.91 -4.69
CA GLY A 112 7.08 3.65 -5.44
C GLY A 112 5.74 2.92 -5.42
N ASP A 113 5.08 2.90 -4.26
CA ASP A 113 3.74 2.33 -4.09
C ASP A 113 2.70 3.06 -4.95
N LEU A 114 2.69 4.40 -4.91
CA LEU A 114 1.74 5.19 -5.70
C LEU A 114 2.02 5.07 -7.20
N LEU A 115 3.28 5.06 -7.64
CA LEU A 115 3.63 4.89 -9.06
C LEU A 115 3.17 3.53 -9.63
N GLY A 116 3.07 2.48 -8.80
CA GLY A 116 2.53 1.18 -9.21
C GLY A 116 1.12 1.25 -9.80
N LYS A 117 0.36 2.31 -9.50
CA LYS A 117 -1.01 2.51 -10.03
C LYS A 117 -1.05 2.64 -11.55
N TYR A 118 0.04 3.07 -12.20
CA TYR A 118 0.09 3.10 -13.66
C TYR A 118 -0.11 1.72 -14.29
N THR A 119 0.59 0.70 -13.77
CA THR A 119 0.44 -0.67 -14.28
C THR A 119 -0.81 -1.35 -13.74
N ALA A 120 -1.19 -1.08 -12.48
CA ALA A 120 -2.42 -1.61 -11.90
C ALA A 120 -3.67 -1.19 -12.69
N LEU A 121 -3.79 0.08 -13.07
CA LEU A 121 -4.90 0.59 -13.88
C LEU A 121 -4.89 0.01 -15.30
N ALA A 122 -3.70 -0.18 -15.89
CA ALA A 122 -3.56 -0.83 -17.18
C ALA A 122 -4.04 -2.28 -17.13
N ASP A 123 -3.62 -3.04 -16.12
CA ASP A 123 -4.03 -4.42 -15.89
C ASP A 123 -5.54 -4.52 -15.67
N TRP A 124 -6.12 -3.63 -14.88
CA TRP A 124 -7.57 -3.59 -14.66
C TRP A 124 -8.34 -3.31 -15.95
N LYS A 125 -7.84 -2.38 -16.78
CA LYS A 125 -8.42 -2.09 -18.09
C LYS A 125 -8.30 -3.28 -19.06
N ILE A 126 -7.19 -4.00 -19.05
CA ILE A 126 -6.99 -5.21 -19.83
C ILE A 126 -7.99 -6.28 -19.39
N THR A 127 -8.17 -6.51 -18.10
CA THR A 127 -9.12 -7.50 -17.59
C THR A 127 -10.56 -7.13 -17.94
N ASN A 128 -10.91 -5.84 -17.91
CA ASN A 128 -12.22 -5.39 -18.40
C ASN A 128 -12.44 -5.74 -19.88
N ILE A 129 -11.43 -5.55 -20.73
CA ILE A 129 -11.53 -5.82 -22.16
C ILE A 129 -11.62 -7.35 -22.44
N LEU A 130 -10.83 -8.15 -21.73
CA LEU A 130 -10.70 -9.58 -22.00
C LEU A 130 -11.82 -10.41 -21.35
N ASP A 131 -12.14 -10.11 -20.11
CA ASP A 131 -13.03 -10.91 -19.25
C ASP A 131 -14.35 -10.21 -18.91
N GLY A 132 -14.51 -8.93 -19.30
CA GLY A 132 -15.68 -8.13 -18.98
C GLY A 132 -15.76 -7.74 -17.49
N GLU A 133 -14.64 -7.80 -16.76
CA GLU A 133 -14.59 -7.35 -15.36
C GLU A 133 -15.01 -5.88 -15.26
N TYR A 134 -15.84 -5.57 -14.27
CA TYR A 134 -16.29 -4.19 -14.07
C TYR A 134 -15.11 -3.25 -13.77
N ILE A 135 -15.06 -2.12 -14.46
CA ILE A 135 -14.12 -1.03 -14.20
C ILE A 135 -14.91 0.26 -13.97
N CYS A 136 -14.44 1.10 -13.06
CA CYS A 136 -15.05 2.38 -12.75
C CYS A 136 -14.16 3.52 -13.26
N ASP A 137 -14.60 4.19 -14.33
CA ASP A 137 -13.85 5.31 -14.93
C ASP A 137 -13.55 6.42 -13.92
N ARG A 138 -14.50 6.72 -13.02
CA ARG A 138 -14.31 7.73 -11.99
C ARG A 138 -13.19 7.39 -11.00
N ILE A 139 -13.05 6.12 -10.65
CA ILE A 139 -11.95 5.66 -9.78
C ILE A 139 -10.62 5.72 -10.55
N CYS A 140 -10.62 5.34 -11.82
CA CYS A 140 -9.42 5.49 -12.66
C CYS A 140 -8.99 6.95 -12.77
N GLU A 141 -9.91 7.89 -12.97
CA GLU A 141 -9.63 9.32 -12.98
C GLU A 141 -9.01 9.79 -11.65
N MET A 142 -9.56 9.37 -10.52
CA MET A 142 -9.01 9.72 -9.20
C MET A 142 -7.57 9.25 -9.01
N GLU A 143 -7.26 8.03 -9.45
CA GLU A 143 -5.89 7.49 -9.38
C GLU A 143 -4.93 8.22 -10.33
N TYR A 144 -5.37 8.55 -11.55
CA TYR A 144 -4.56 9.36 -12.48
C TYR A 144 -4.32 10.78 -11.95
N ASP A 145 -5.33 11.42 -11.36
CA ASP A 145 -5.19 12.73 -10.72
C ASP A 145 -4.15 12.68 -9.58
N ALA A 146 -4.16 11.61 -8.78
CA ALA A 146 -3.16 11.41 -7.72
C ALA A 146 -1.74 11.21 -8.28
N LEU A 147 -1.60 10.47 -9.39
CA LEU A 147 -0.33 10.25 -10.07
C LEU A 147 0.22 11.54 -10.71
N ASP A 148 -0.62 12.36 -11.32
CA ASP A 148 -0.21 13.65 -11.91
C ASP A 148 0.26 14.62 -10.82
N LYS A 149 -0.45 14.70 -9.70
CA LYS A 149 -0.01 15.51 -8.54
C LYS A 149 1.30 15.00 -7.95
N LEU A 150 1.50 13.69 -7.84
CA LEU A 150 2.77 13.11 -7.41
C LEU A 150 3.90 13.56 -8.32
N LYS A 151 3.72 13.48 -9.65
CA LYS A 151 4.73 13.87 -10.64
C LYS A 151 5.13 15.34 -10.48
N GLU A 152 4.16 16.22 -10.24
CA GLU A 152 4.41 17.65 -10.02
C GLU A 152 5.13 17.92 -8.69
N SER A 153 4.99 17.01 -7.70
CA SER A 153 5.51 17.18 -6.34
C SER A 153 6.90 16.55 -6.13
N LEU A 154 7.46 15.78 -7.09
CA LEU A 154 8.69 15.02 -6.89
C LEU A 154 9.89 15.87 -6.43
N ASP A 155 10.10 17.04 -7.03
CA ASP A 155 11.18 17.96 -6.65
C ASP A 155 10.96 18.51 -5.23
N GLY A 156 9.72 18.80 -4.87
CA GLY A 156 9.33 19.22 -3.52
C GLY A 156 9.60 18.15 -2.46
N LEU A 157 9.30 16.89 -2.75
CA LEU A 157 9.61 15.77 -1.85
C LEU A 157 11.11 15.68 -1.56
N SER A 158 11.95 15.82 -2.58
CA SER A 158 13.42 15.82 -2.44
C SER A 158 13.92 16.96 -1.56
N ASN A 159 13.24 18.11 -1.59
CA ASN A 159 13.57 19.30 -0.82
C ASN A 159 12.84 19.36 0.55
N ARG A 160 12.10 18.33 0.93
CA ARG A 160 11.27 18.28 2.15
C ARG A 160 10.23 19.40 2.23
N ASP A 161 9.66 19.78 1.07
CA ASP A 161 8.54 20.73 1.03
C ASP A 161 7.28 20.05 1.60
N ILE A 162 6.71 20.66 2.62
CA ILE A 162 5.56 20.14 3.35
C ILE A 162 4.33 19.96 2.44
N ASN A 163 4.14 20.85 1.45
CA ASN A 163 3.02 20.75 0.51
C ASN A 163 3.17 19.51 -0.40
N ALA A 164 4.40 19.20 -0.82
CA ALA A 164 4.67 17.99 -1.60
C ALA A 164 4.38 16.71 -0.81
N TYR A 165 4.67 16.71 0.50
CA TYR A 165 4.34 15.59 1.38
C TYR A 165 2.83 15.45 1.63
N GLU A 166 2.10 16.58 1.67
CA GLU A 166 0.64 16.58 1.75
C GLU A 166 0.03 15.96 0.50
N GLU A 167 0.52 16.33 -0.70
CA GLU A 167 0.04 15.74 -1.97
C GLU A 167 0.37 14.24 -2.07
N LEU A 168 1.57 13.80 -1.67
CA LEU A 168 1.90 12.38 -1.63
C LEU A 168 0.97 11.62 -0.67
N MET A 169 0.80 12.12 0.56
CA MET A 169 -0.07 11.48 1.55
C MET A 169 -1.51 11.44 1.08
N TYR A 170 -1.99 12.52 0.48
CA TYR A 170 -3.33 12.58 -0.10
C TYR A 170 -3.53 11.55 -1.20
N GLY A 171 -2.56 11.41 -2.13
CA GLY A 171 -2.59 10.39 -3.19
C GLY A 171 -2.64 8.96 -2.64
N LEU A 172 -1.82 8.66 -1.61
CA LEU A 172 -1.84 7.36 -0.95
C LEU A 172 -3.18 7.06 -0.26
N LEU A 173 -3.79 8.07 0.37
CA LEU A 173 -5.11 7.92 0.99
C LEU A 173 -6.20 7.74 -0.07
N LEU A 174 -6.13 8.45 -1.20
CA LEU A 174 -7.07 8.28 -2.33
C LEU A 174 -7.00 6.86 -2.89
N SER A 175 -5.80 6.33 -3.10
CA SER A 175 -5.60 4.96 -3.57
C SER A 175 -6.23 3.93 -2.61
N GLY A 176 -6.00 4.08 -1.31
CA GLY A 176 -6.65 3.24 -0.31
C GLY A 176 -8.19 3.34 -0.33
N LEU A 177 -8.73 4.53 -0.54
CA LEU A 177 -10.18 4.76 -0.68
C LEU A 177 -10.73 4.14 -1.97
N ALA A 178 -9.99 4.20 -3.09
CA ALA A 178 -10.35 3.57 -4.35
C ALA A 178 -10.54 2.05 -4.18
N MET A 179 -9.63 1.40 -3.43
CA MET A 179 -9.78 -0.02 -3.07
C MET A 179 -11.01 -0.28 -2.20
N GLN A 180 -11.32 0.58 -1.23
CA GLN A 180 -12.54 0.45 -0.43
C GLN A 180 -13.80 0.58 -1.29
N MET A 181 -13.86 1.55 -2.19
CA MET A 181 -15.02 1.84 -3.03
C MET A 181 -15.31 0.70 -4.00
N THR A 182 -14.29 0.02 -4.50
CA THR A 182 -14.43 -1.14 -5.38
C THR A 182 -14.64 -2.46 -4.64
N GLY A 183 -14.23 -2.54 -3.38
CA GLY A 183 -14.23 -3.78 -2.60
C GLY A 183 -13.12 -4.77 -2.99
N HIS A 184 -12.15 -4.34 -3.80
CA HIS A 184 -11.00 -5.14 -4.24
C HIS A 184 -9.79 -4.25 -4.55
N SER A 185 -8.61 -4.85 -4.73
CA SER A 185 -7.34 -4.13 -4.91
C SER A 185 -7.03 -3.70 -6.36
N ARG A 186 -7.88 -3.98 -7.34
CA ARG A 186 -7.62 -3.69 -8.76
C ARG A 186 -7.18 -2.24 -9.07
N PRO A 187 -7.77 -1.20 -8.44
CA PRO A 187 -7.35 0.17 -8.71
C PRO A 187 -5.88 0.43 -8.35
N ALA A 188 -5.36 -0.29 -7.37
CA ALA A 188 -4.09 0.01 -6.73
C ALA A 188 -3.02 -1.08 -6.90
N SER A 189 -3.39 -2.30 -7.31
CA SER A 189 -2.51 -3.48 -7.26
C SER A 189 -2.66 -4.32 -8.52
N GLY A 190 -1.62 -4.35 -9.34
CA GLY A 190 -1.50 -5.13 -10.57
C GLY A 190 -0.32 -6.11 -10.50
N ALA A 191 0.29 -6.39 -11.65
CA ALA A 191 1.41 -7.32 -11.77
C ALA A 191 2.63 -6.89 -10.95
N GLU A 192 2.91 -5.59 -10.83
CA GLU A 192 3.98 -5.02 -10.02
C GLU A 192 3.84 -5.39 -8.53
N HIS A 193 2.63 -5.35 -8.00
CA HIS A 193 2.34 -5.77 -6.63
C HIS A 193 2.45 -7.29 -6.46
N HIS A 194 2.03 -8.08 -7.45
CA HIS A 194 2.24 -9.53 -7.41
C HIS A 194 3.72 -9.88 -7.32
N MET A 195 4.59 -9.18 -8.05
CA MET A 195 6.04 -9.34 -7.93
C MET A 195 6.55 -8.93 -6.56
N ALA A 196 6.13 -7.78 -6.04
CA ALA A 196 6.50 -7.31 -4.71
C ALA A 196 6.08 -8.32 -3.63
N HIS A 197 4.85 -8.80 -3.67
CA HIS A 197 4.33 -9.79 -2.72
C HIS A 197 5.07 -11.14 -2.84
N PHE A 198 5.46 -11.56 -4.05
CA PHE A 198 6.26 -12.75 -4.23
C PHE A 198 7.61 -12.62 -3.52
N TRP A 199 8.29 -11.49 -3.66
CA TRP A 199 9.56 -11.24 -2.95
C TRP A 199 9.40 -11.12 -1.43
N GLU A 200 8.22 -10.80 -0.94
CA GLU A 200 7.90 -10.71 0.49
C GLU A 200 7.54 -12.05 1.15
N MET A 201 7.49 -13.15 0.37
CA MET A 201 7.21 -14.49 0.89
C MET A 201 8.46 -15.14 1.45
N ALA A 202 8.63 -15.13 2.76
CA ALA A 202 9.78 -15.71 3.46
C ALA A 202 9.89 -17.24 3.33
N VAL A 203 8.82 -17.93 2.92
CA VAL A 203 8.85 -19.37 2.63
C VAL A 203 9.55 -19.71 1.31
N ILE A 204 9.76 -18.74 0.44
CA ILE A 204 10.31 -18.93 -0.91
C ILE A 204 11.62 -18.16 -1.07
N ASN A 205 11.73 -16.99 -0.43
CA ASN A 205 12.83 -16.06 -0.62
C ASN A 205 13.53 -15.77 0.71
N ASP A 206 14.83 -15.46 0.65
CA ASP A 206 15.50 -14.80 1.76
C ASP A 206 14.93 -13.40 2.01
N GLU A 207 15.05 -12.92 3.22
CA GLU A 207 14.59 -11.58 3.58
C GLU A 207 15.36 -10.52 2.79
N ILE A 208 14.61 -9.68 2.07
CA ILE A 208 15.15 -8.56 1.31
C ILE A 208 14.95 -7.29 2.13
N ASP A 209 16.05 -6.60 2.46
CA ASP A 209 16.00 -5.30 3.12
C ASP A 209 15.47 -4.23 2.14
N ALA A 210 14.16 -4.28 1.89
CA ALA A 210 13.44 -3.29 1.10
C ALA A 210 12.01 -3.14 1.64
N TYR A 211 11.52 -1.91 1.67
CA TYR A 211 10.13 -1.64 2.00
C TYR A 211 9.19 -2.07 0.87
N HIS A 212 7.90 -2.19 1.19
CA HIS A 212 6.88 -2.64 0.24
C HIS A 212 6.88 -1.81 -1.05
N GLY A 213 6.76 -0.49 -0.96
CA GLY A 213 6.72 0.38 -2.13
C GLY A 213 8.05 0.44 -2.90
N GLU A 214 9.21 0.19 -2.26
CA GLU A 214 10.47 0.03 -2.98
C GLU A 214 10.41 -1.19 -3.91
N LYS A 215 9.85 -2.31 -3.43
CA LYS A 215 9.62 -3.53 -4.23
C LYS A 215 8.60 -3.29 -5.34
N VAL A 216 7.49 -2.59 -5.03
CA VAL A 216 6.46 -2.20 -6.02
C VAL A 216 7.09 -1.37 -7.13
N GLY A 217 7.92 -0.36 -6.79
CA GLY A 217 8.62 0.47 -7.76
C GLY A 217 9.56 -0.33 -8.69
N VAL A 218 10.29 -1.28 -8.15
CA VAL A 218 11.12 -2.21 -8.96
C VAL A 218 10.24 -3.11 -9.83
N GLY A 219 9.16 -3.65 -9.28
CA GLY A 219 8.17 -4.44 -10.01
C GLY A 219 7.55 -3.67 -11.17
N LEU A 220 7.20 -2.38 -10.95
CA LEU A 220 6.69 -1.49 -11.98
C LEU A 220 7.64 -1.39 -13.18
N ILE A 221 8.94 -1.18 -12.93
CA ILE A 221 9.94 -1.09 -14.01
C ILE A 221 9.97 -2.39 -14.81
N GLN A 222 10.04 -3.54 -14.15
CA GLN A 222 10.12 -4.85 -14.80
C GLN A 222 8.84 -5.17 -15.60
N VAL A 223 7.67 -4.90 -15.03
CA VAL A 223 6.38 -5.11 -15.72
C VAL A 223 6.26 -4.20 -16.94
N SER A 224 6.70 -2.95 -16.83
CA SER A 224 6.68 -2.00 -17.95
C SER A 224 7.60 -2.46 -19.10
N ASP A 225 8.81 -2.94 -18.81
CA ASP A 225 9.74 -3.46 -19.79
C ASP A 225 9.18 -4.68 -20.52
N ILE A 226 8.56 -5.61 -19.79
CA ILE A 226 7.91 -6.80 -20.37
C ILE A 226 6.76 -6.37 -21.29
N SER A 227 5.91 -5.46 -20.85
CA SER A 227 4.74 -4.98 -21.58
C SER A 227 5.15 -4.30 -22.88
N VAL A 228 6.17 -3.44 -22.84
CA VAL A 228 6.70 -2.72 -24.03
C VAL A 228 7.33 -3.72 -25.00
N SER A 229 8.15 -4.65 -24.51
CA SER A 229 8.81 -5.69 -25.35
C SER A 229 7.78 -6.57 -26.06
N TYR A 230 6.73 -7.00 -25.35
CA TYR A 230 5.65 -7.79 -25.93
C TYR A 230 4.87 -7.05 -27.01
N THR A 231 4.58 -5.75 -26.79
CA THR A 231 3.87 -4.91 -27.76
C THR A 231 4.68 -4.75 -29.04
N HIS A 232 6.00 -4.55 -28.96
CA HIS A 232 6.89 -4.45 -30.10
C HIS A 232 6.98 -5.78 -30.89
N LEU A 233 7.08 -6.92 -30.20
CA LEU A 233 7.09 -8.23 -30.86
C LEU A 233 5.80 -8.49 -31.66
N ARG A 234 4.63 -8.20 -31.07
CA ARG A 234 3.33 -8.33 -31.74
C ARG A 234 3.18 -7.40 -32.94
N ALA A 235 3.65 -6.15 -32.83
CA ALA A 235 3.63 -5.22 -33.95
C ALA A 235 4.49 -5.72 -35.12
N HIS A 236 5.66 -6.30 -34.83
CA HIS A 236 6.53 -6.91 -35.84
C HIS A 236 5.88 -8.14 -36.53
N GLU A 237 5.26 -9.03 -35.76
CA GLU A 237 4.57 -10.20 -36.31
C GLU A 237 3.40 -9.81 -37.21
N THR A 238 2.64 -8.74 -36.86
CA THR A 238 1.51 -8.27 -37.67
C THR A 238 1.99 -7.65 -38.99
N LEU A 239 3.13 -6.94 -38.99
CA LEU A 239 3.72 -6.35 -40.17
C LEU A 239 4.36 -7.39 -41.10
N MET A 240 4.81 -8.53 -40.56
CA MET A 240 5.38 -9.64 -41.38
C MET A 240 4.31 -10.57 -42.00
N ASN A 241 3.07 -10.48 -41.53
CA ASN A 241 1.92 -11.27 -42.03
C ASN A 241 0.98 -10.46 -42.93
N LEU A 242 1.35 -9.23 -43.33
CA LEU A 242 0.69 -8.39 -44.35
C LEU A 242 1.54 -8.35 -45.62
#